data_f209948fac3c7ed63c191cc6a9fa79e9
#
_entry.id   f209948fac3c7ed63c191cc6a9fa79e9
#
_cell.length_a   1.000
_cell.length_b   1.000
_cell.length_c   1.000
_cell.angle_alpha   90.00
_cell.angle_beta   90.00
_cell.angle_gamma   90.00
#
_symmetry.space_group_name_H-M   'P 1'
#
loop_
_entity.id
_entity.type
_entity.pdbx_description
1 polymer ?
#
loop_
_entity_poly.entity_id
_entity_poly.type
_entity_poly.pdbx_seq_one_letter_code
_entity_poly.pdbx_strand_id
1 'polypeptide(L)'
;PENTLFAIKRLIGRNFADDIVKKDSGLVPYKIVKGDNNGAWVESRGEKYSPSQISAFILQKMKETAESYLGDKVTQAVITVPAYFNDSQRQATKDAGKIAGLEVLRIINEPTAAALAYGLDKKKTGTVAVYDLGGGTFDISILEIGDGVFEVKSTNGDTHLGGEDFDLQIINYLAAEFKKDNAIDLRQDKLALQRLKEAAEKAKIELSSSTETEVNLPFITADQSGPKHLTIKLSRAKLEAVIGDLINKSIKPCETALKDAGLKASDIDDVLLVGGMTRMPKVIEVVKNFFGKEPNKSVNPDEVVASGAAIQGGVLQGDVKDVLLLD
;
A
#
# COMPACT_ATOMS: atom_id res chain seq x y z
N PRO A 1 5.62 6.11 20.28
CA PRO A 1 4.97 6.38 18.98
C PRO A 1 5.69 7.46 18.17
N GLU A 2 6.21 8.53 18.81
CA GLU A 2 6.85 9.67 18.14
C GLU A 2 8.09 9.29 17.31
N ASN A 3 8.73 8.18 17.62
CA ASN A 3 9.90 7.66 16.91
C ASN A 3 9.61 6.40 16.10
N THR A 4 8.33 6.08 15.91
CA THR A 4 7.90 4.97 15.05
C THR A 4 7.39 5.55 13.74
N LEU A 5 8.19 5.43 12.69
CA LEU A 5 7.89 5.99 11.37
C LEU A 5 7.16 4.95 10.51
N PHE A 6 6.14 5.40 9.79
CA PHE A 6 5.37 4.60 8.83
C PHE A 6 4.81 5.50 7.73
N ALA A 7 4.23 4.93 6.69
CA ALA A 7 3.67 5.63 5.54
C ALA A 7 4.63 6.62 4.85
N ILE A 8 5.94 6.39 4.96
CA ILE A 8 6.96 7.31 4.43
C ILE A 8 6.86 7.50 2.92
N LYS A 9 6.30 6.51 2.20
CA LYS A 9 6.01 6.56 0.77
C LYS A 9 5.14 7.75 0.39
N ARG A 10 4.24 8.21 1.27
CA ARG A 10 3.37 9.38 1.05
C ARG A 10 4.16 10.70 1.02
N LEU A 11 5.33 10.74 1.65
CA LEU A 11 6.18 11.94 1.77
C LEU A 11 7.31 11.99 0.73
N ILE A 12 7.65 10.85 0.10
CA ILE A 12 8.80 10.79 -0.81
C ILE A 12 8.60 11.73 -2.01
N GLY A 13 9.61 12.55 -2.31
CA GLY A 13 9.59 13.52 -3.40
C GLY A 13 8.61 14.69 -3.22
N ARG A 14 8.00 14.87 -2.01
CA ARG A 14 7.05 15.94 -1.70
C ARG A 14 7.72 17.16 -1.10
N ASN A 15 7.13 18.34 -1.34
CA ASN A 15 7.49 19.57 -0.64
C ASN A 15 6.75 19.68 0.69
N PHE A 16 7.41 20.23 1.70
CA PHE A 16 6.82 20.47 3.02
C PHE A 16 5.57 21.36 2.99
N ALA A 17 5.50 22.28 2.02
CA ALA A 17 4.37 23.19 1.85
C ALA A 17 3.14 22.56 1.16
N ASP A 18 3.27 21.37 0.62
CA ASP A 18 2.17 20.68 -0.08
C ASP A 18 0.99 20.46 0.86
N ASP A 19 -0.23 20.69 0.39
CA ASP A 19 -1.44 20.54 1.21
C ASP A 19 -1.65 19.10 1.66
N ILE A 20 -1.20 18.13 0.85
CA ILE A 20 -1.22 16.72 1.20
C ILE A 20 -0.32 16.42 2.41
N VAL A 21 0.85 17.04 2.48
CA VAL A 21 1.79 16.90 3.61
C VAL A 21 1.23 17.53 4.89
N LYS A 22 0.53 18.67 4.78
CA LYS A 22 -0.17 19.28 5.91
C LYS A 22 -1.25 18.37 6.47
N LYS A 23 -2.01 17.70 5.59
CA LYS A 23 -3.02 16.71 5.99
C LYS A 23 -2.36 15.53 6.72
N ASP A 24 -1.29 14.99 6.16
CA ASP A 24 -0.58 13.85 6.75
C ASP A 24 0.01 14.18 8.12
N SER A 25 0.49 15.41 8.33
CA SER A 25 1.01 15.87 9.63
C SER A 25 -0.01 15.78 10.78
N GLY A 26 -1.31 15.81 10.46
CA GLY A 26 -2.39 15.62 11.45
C GLY A 26 -2.76 14.14 11.69
N LEU A 27 -2.23 13.22 10.88
CA LEU A 27 -2.61 11.80 10.91
C LEU A 27 -1.54 10.89 11.53
N VAL A 28 -0.30 11.39 11.66
CA VAL A 28 0.83 10.59 12.15
C VAL A 28 1.30 11.06 13.53
N PRO A 29 1.82 10.16 14.39
CA PRO A 29 2.31 10.52 15.72
C PRO A 29 3.71 11.15 15.71
N TYR A 30 4.48 10.97 14.65
CA TYR A 30 5.82 11.53 14.47
C TYR A 30 5.75 12.91 13.83
N LYS A 31 6.83 13.67 13.93
CA LYS A 31 6.88 15.02 13.36
C LYS A 31 7.29 14.99 11.90
N ILE A 32 6.53 15.66 11.05
CA ILE A 32 6.93 16.03 9.70
C ILE A 32 7.51 17.44 9.76
N VAL A 33 8.72 17.62 9.26
CA VAL A 33 9.49 18.86 9.38
C VAL A 33 10.00 19.32 8.00
N LYS A 34 10.30 20.61 7.89
CA LYS A 34 10.89 21.15 6.68
C LYS A 34 12.37 20.75 6.61
N GLY A 35 12.75 20.11 5.52
CA GLY A 35 14.13 19.80 5.17
C GLY A 35 14.86 20.97 4.48
N ASP A 36 16.16 20.84 4.29
CA ASP A 36 17.03 21.88 3.70
C ASP A 36 16.66 22.25 2.28
N ASN A 37 16.12 21.33 1.51
CA ASN A 37 15.66 21.51 0.14
C ASN A 37 14.15 21.81 0.02
N ASN A 38 13.52 22.29 1.08
CA ASN A 38 12.06 22.44 1.23
C ASN A 38 11.26 21.13 1.18
N GLY A 39 11.91 19.98 1.17
CA GLY A 39 11.26 18.67 1.18
C GLY A 39 10.53 18.40 2.50
N ALA A 40 9.54 17.50 2.44
CA ALA A 40 8.85 16.98 3.61
C ALA A 40 9.73 15.92 4.30
N TRP A 41 10.46 16.29 5.33
CA TRP A 41 11.31 15.42 6.11
C TRP A 41 10.60 14.96 7.39
N VAL A 42 11.17 14.00 8.08
CA VAL A 42 10.66 13.51 9.37
C VAL A 42 11.70 13.67 10.47
N GLU A 43 11.24 13.82 11.71
CA GLU A 43 12.11 13.89 12.88
C GLU A 43 11.92 12.64 13.73
N SER A 44 13.02 11.99 14.09
CA SER A 44 13.05 10.86 15.02
C SER A 44 14.26 10.98 15.93
N ARG A 45 14.07 10.85 17.24
CA ARG A 45 15.12 10.94 18.28
C ARG A 45 15.99 12.22 18.21
N GLY A 46 15.37 13.33 17.79
CA GLY A 46 16.04 14.63 17.64
C GLY A 46 16.81 14.82 16.32
N GLU A 47 16.88 13.79 15.49
CA GLU A 47 17.54 13.85 14.19
C GLU A 47 16.49 13.97 13.05
N LYS A 48 16.87 14.67 11.98
CA LYS A 48 16.02 14.85 10.79
C LYS A 48 16.46 13.90 9.68
N TYR A 49 15.49 13.25 9.08
CA TYR A 49 15.69 12.33 7.96
C TYR A 49 14.83 12.69 6.77
N SER A 50 15.42 12.64 5.58
CA SER A 50 14.62 12.68 4.35
C SER A 50 13.84 11.38 4.14
N PRO A 51 12.71 11.40 3.44
CA PRO A 51 11.99 10.17 3.08
C PRO A 51 12.87 9.16 2.33
N SER A 52 13.82 9.62 1.50
CA SER A 52 14.78 8.74 0.82
C SER A 52 15.71 8.02 1.80
N GLN A 53 16.16 8.68 2.88
CA GLN A 53 16.97 8.03 3.91
C GLN A 53 16.17 6.96 4.68
N ILE A 54 14.91 7.27 5.05
CA ILE A 54 14.06 6.28 5.72
C ILE A 54 13.74 5.10 4.79
N SER A 55 13.44 5.37 3.52
CA SER A 55 13.24 4.32 2.51
C SER A 55 14.51 3.47 2.32
N ALA A 56 15.69 4.10 2.39
CA ALA A 56 16.96 3.38 2.30
C ALA A 56 17.15 2.37 3.44
N PHE A 57 16.70 2.66 4.67
CA PHE A 57 16.75 1.69 5.77
C PHE A 57 15.92 0.44 5.46
N ILE A 58 14.76 0.62 4.83
CA ILE A 58 13.92 -0.51 4.39
C ILE A 58 14.64 -1.31 3.29
N LEU A 59 15.21 -0.63 2.30
CA LEU A 59 15.96 -1.29 1.22
C LEU A 59 17.21 -1.99 1.71
N GLN A 60 17.93 -1.43 2.71
CA GLN A 60 19.04 -2.10 3.38
C GLN A 60 18.59 -3.39 4.07
N LYS A 61 17.44 -3.36 4.75
CA LYS A 61 16.87 -4.55 5.37
C LYS A 61 16.52 -5.62 4.35
N MET A 62 15.96 -5.24 3.21
CA MET A 62 15.68 -6.17 2.10
C MET A 62 16.96 -6.76 1.51
N LYS A 63 17.98 -5.91 1.31
CA LYS A 63 19.31 -6.33 0.86
C LYS A 63 19.92 -7.35 1.81
N GLU A 64 19.97 -7.05 3.12
CA GLU A 64 20.50 -7.96 4.15
C GLU A 64 19.75 -9.30 4.18
N THR A 65 18.42 -9.26 4.03
CA THR A 65 17.58 -10.46 3.98
C THR A 65 17.93 -11.33 2.76
N ALA A 66 18.07 -10.69 1.59
CA ALA A 66 18.48 -11.38 0.37
C ALA A 66 19.89 -11.97 0.47
N GLU A 67 20.86 -11.20 0.96
CA GLU A 67 22.25 -11.65 1.18
C GLU A 67 22.33 -12.82 2.16
N SER A 68 21.52 -12.78 3.24
CA SER A 68 21.45 -13.88 4.21
C SER A 68 20.88 -15.16 3.59
N TYR A 69 19.90 -15.03 2.71
CA TYR A 69 19.29 -16.18 2.04
C TYR A 69 20.17 -16.76 0.95
N LEU A 70 20.80 -15.91 0.13
CA LEU A 70 21.65 -16.32 -0.99
C LEU A 70 23.07 -16.75 -0.55
N GLY A 71 23.54 -16.29 0.61
CA GLY A 71 24.91 -16.50 1.05
C GLY A 71 25.94 -15.67 0.26
N ASP A 72 25.51 -14.66 -0.49
CA ASP A 72 26.34 -13.84 -1.36
C ASP A 72 25.91 -12.37 -1.28
N LYS A 73 26.76 -11.45 -1.77
CA LYS A 73 26.47 -10.01 -1.78
C LYS A 73 25.47 -9.65 -2.86
N VAL A 74 24.53 -8.81 -2.49
CA VAL A 74 23.55 -8.20 -3.40
C VAL A 74 23.94 -6.76 -3.68
N THR A 75 24.26 -6.44 -4.94
CA THR A 75 24.78 -5.12 -5.34
C THR A 75 23.84 -4.37 -6.27
N GLN A 76 22.91 -5.05 -6.94
CA GLN A 76 22.01 -4.49 -7.94
C GLN A 76 20.54 -4.76 -7.58
N ALA A 77 19.66 -3.86 -8.01
CA ALA A 77 18.22 -4.01 -7.79
C ALA A 77 17.38 -3.39 -8.90
N VAL A 78 16.21 -3.99 -9.14
CA VAL A 78 15.06 -3.36 -9.78
C VAL A 78 14.12 -2.93 -8.65
N ILE A 79 13.66 -1.68 -8.68
CA ILE A 79 12.76 -1.13 -7.65
C ILE A 79 11.45 -0.70 -8.30
N THR A 80 10.33 -1.03 -7.67
CA THR A 80 9.01 -0.68 -8.16
C THR A 80 8.49 0.60 -7.50
N VAL A 81 7.67 1.33 -8.25
CA VAL A 81 6.97 2.53 -7.79
C VAL A 81 5.53 2.55 -8.31
N PRO A 82 4.59 3.24 -7.66
CA PRO A 82 3.26 3.48 -8.22
C PRO A 82 3.33 4.13 -9.59
N ALA A 83 2.42 3.78 -10.47
CA ALA A 83 2.41 4.29 -11.85
C ALA A 83 2.26 5.83 -11.92
N TYR A 84 1.56 6.44 -10.94
CA TYR A 84 1.36 7.90 -10.88
C TYR A 84 2.53 8.67 -10.27
N PHE A 85 3.60 8.01 -9.78
CA PHE A 85 4.77 8.72 -9.27
C PHE A 85 5.35 9.63 -10.34
N ASN A 86 5.55 10.90 -9.97
CA ASN A 86 6.24 11.87 -10.83
C ASN A 86 7.76 11.66 -10.82
N ASP A 87 8.47 12.39 -11.66
CA ASP A 87 9.93 12.26 -11.80
C ASP A 87 10.68 12.51 -10.49
N SER A 88 10.23 13.48 -9.67
CA SER A 88 10.84 13.76 -8.36
C SER A 88 10.71 12.57 -7.41
N GLN A 89 9.56 11.91 -7.38
CA GLN A 89 9.30 10.74 -6.55
C GLN A 89 10.09 9.50 -7.04
N ARG A 90 10.17 9.32 -8.36
CA ARG A 90 10.99 8.27 -8.99
C ARG A 90 12.47 8.46 -8.70
N GLN A 91 12.95 9.69 -8.84
CA GLN A 91 14.35 10.03 -8.55
C GLN A 91 14.68 9.82 -7.05
N ALA A 92 13.80 10.28 -6.16
CA ALA A 92 13.97 10.11 -4.71
C ALA A 92 13.99 8.62 -4.30
N THR A 93 13.20 7.77 -4.99
CA THR A 93 13.23 6.31 -4.79
C THR A 93 14.53 5.71 -5.31
N LYS A 94 15.03 6.15 -6.46
CA LYS A 94 16.34 5.74 -6.99
C LYS A 94 17.49 6.13 -6.05
N ASP A 95 17.40 7.34 -5.48
CA ASP A 95 18.40 7.82 -4.51
C ASP A 95 18.36 7.00 -3.21
N ALA A 96 17.18 6.57 -2.75
CA ALA A 96 17.06 5.65 -1.63
C ALA A 96 17.80 4.32 -1.89
N GLY A 97 17.70 3.76 -3.10
CA GLY A 97 18.46 2.57 -3.50
C GLY A 97 19.98 2.80 -3.43
N LYS A 98 20.46 3.94 -3.91
CA LYS A 98 21.89 4.31 -3.83
C LYS A 98 22.37 4.47 -2.38
N ILE A 99 21.57 5.13 -1.54
CA ILE A 99 21.88 5.28 -0.10
C ILE A 99 21.96 3.91 0.58
N ALA A 100 21.12 2.96 0.17
CA ALA A 100 21.15 1.57 0.65
C ALA A 100 22.35 0.76 0.11
N GLY A 101 23.20 1.35 -0.74
CA GLY A 101 24.34 0.67 -1.35
C GLY A 101 23.96 -0.30 -2.47
N LEU A 102 22.89 0.05 -3.22
CA LEU A 102 22.42 -0.69 -4.39
C LEU A 102 22.60 0.13 -5.67
N GLU A 103 23.09 -0.51 -6.71
CA GLU A 103 22.96 0.00 -8.07
C GLU A 103 21.53 -0.26 -8.55
N VAL A 104 20.75 0.80 -8.75
CA VAL A 104 19.36 0.70 -9.24
C VAL A 104 19.40 0.60 -10.76
N LEU A 105 19.21 -0.61 -11.27
CA LEU A 105 19.24 -0.90 -12.72
C LEU A 105 18.04 -0.28 -13.42
N ARG A 106 16.86 -0.35 -12.81
CA ARG A 106 15.63 0.21 -13.34
C ARG A 106 14.63 0.52 -12.22
N ILE A 107 13.85 1.58 -12.43
CA ILE A 107 12.60 1.83 -11.72
C ILE A 107 11.49 1.39 -12.67
N ILE A 108 10.56 0.56 -12.21
CA ILE A 108 9.39 0.12 -13.00
C ILE A 108 8.10 0.37 -12.23
N ASN A 109 6.99 0.48 -12.96
CA ASN A 109 5.69 0.67 -12.35
C ASN A 109 5.18 -0.62 -11.69
N GLU A 110 4.61 -0.49 -10.49
CA GLU A 110 4.04 -1.64 -9.73
C GLU A 110 3.01 -2.43 -10.55
N PRO A 111 2.03 -1.79 -11.25
CA PRO A 111 1.07 -2.55 -12.06
C PRO A 111 1.71 -3.23 -13.27
N THR A 112 2.74 -2.62 -13.87
CA THR A 112 3.48 -3.26 -14.96
C THR A 112 4.22 -4.50 -14.48
N ALA A 113 4.86 -4.44 -13.31
CA ALA A 113 5.49 -5.59 -12.68
C ALA A 113 4.47 -6.71 -12.41
N ALA A 114 3.30 -6.37 -11.87
CA ALA A 114 2.24 -7.34 -11.60
C ALA A 114 1.74 -8.00 -12.90
N ALA A 115 1.52 -7.22 -13.96
CA ALA A 115 1.11 -7.73 -15.26
C ALA A 115 2.19 -8.61 -15.89
N LEU A 116 3.47 -8.27 -15.74
CA LEU A 116 4.60 -9.07 -16.21
C LEU A 116 4.63 -10.44 -15.54
N ALA A 117 4.50 -10.49 -14.21
CA ALA A 117 4.43 -11.76 -13.48
C ALA A 117 3.22 -12.62 -13.90
N TYR A 118 2.08 -11.97 -14.14
CA TYR A 118 0.87 -12.64 -14.60
C TYR A 118 0.99 -13.15 -16.05
N GLY A 119 1.52 -12.32 -16.96
CA GLY A 119 1.49 -12.57 -18.41
C GLY A 119 2.57 -13.52 -18.89
N LEU A 120 3.72 -13.58 -18.20
CA LEU A 120 4.88 -14.36 -18.65
C LEU A 120 4.57 -15.86 -18.80
N ASP A 121 3.86 -16.41 -17.82
CA ASP A 121 3.53 -17.85 -17.79
C ASP A 121 2.45 -18.24 -18.81
N LYS A 122 1.68 -17.28 -19.32
CA LYS A 122 0.43 -17.58 -20.04
C LYS A 122 0.45 -17.28 -21.54
N LYS A 123 1.49 -16.58 -22.05
CA LYS A 123 1.54 -16.10 -23.46
C LYS A 123 0.21 -15.45 -23.89
N LYS A 124 -0.45 -14.75 -22.95
CA LYS A 124 -1.77 -14.17 -23.17
C LYS A 124 -1.63 -12.84 -23.91
N THR A 125 -2.50 -12.65 -24.87
CA THR A 125 -2.86 -11.33 -25.41
C THR A 125 -4.17 -10.91 -24.80
N GLY A 126 -4.34 -9.61 -24.49
CA GLY A 126 -5.60 -9.09 -23.97
C GLY A 126 -5.41 -7.83 -23.12
N THR A 127 -6.54 -7.30 -22.71
CA THR A 127 -6.60 -6.10 -21.85
C THR A 127 -6.79 -6.51 -20.39
N VAL A 128 -5.91 -6.03 -19.53
CA VAL A 128 -5.87 -6.39 -18.11
C VAL A 128 -6.07 -5.13 -17.26
N ALA A 129 -6.95 -5.21 -16.28
CA ALA A 129 -7.04 -4.23 -15.21
C ALA A 129 -6.24 -4.71 -13.99
N VAL A 130 -5.32 -3.90 -13.52
CA VAL A 130 -4.59 -4.14 -12.26
C VAL A 130 -5.19 -3.26 -11.20
N TYR A 131 -5.91 -3.86 -10.25
CA TYR A 131 -6.52 -3.21 -9.10
C TYR A 131 -5.61 -3.44 -7.89
N ASP A 132 -4.84 -2.42 -7.54
CA ASP A 132 -3.87 -2.47 -6.44
C ASP A 132 -4.37 -1.67 -5.25
N LEU A 133 -4.80 -2.37 -4.20
CA LEU A 133 -5.19 -1.77 -2.93
C LEU A 133 -4.24 -2.27 -1.83
N GLY A 134 -3.23 -1.46 -1.59
CA GLY A 134 -2.18 -1.73 -0.62
C GLY A 134 -2.45 -1.14 0.76
N GLY A 135 -1.39 -1.02 1.57
CA GLY A 135 -1.45 -0.43 2.90
C GLY A 135 -1.64 1.09 2.90
N GLY A 136 -1.12 1.79 1.90
CA GLY A 136 -1.07 3.24 1.87
C GLY A 136 -1.87 3.89 0.73
N THR A 137 -1.98 3.24 -0.41
CA THR A 137 -2.52 3.80 -1.65
C THR A 137 -3.45 2.83 -2.34
N PHE A 138 -4.29 3.38 -3.19
CA PHE A 138 -5.07 2.66 -4.19
C PHE A 138 -4.63 3.09 -5.58
N ASP A 139 -4.39 2.11 -6.44
CA ASP A 139 -4.02 2.30 -7.83
C ASP A 139 -4.84 1.38 -8.73
N ILE A 140 -5.28 1.91 -9.85
CA ILE A 140 -5.88 1.16 -10.95
C ILE A 140 -5.12 1.47 -12.23
N SER A 141 -4.70 0.44 -12.94
CA SER A 141 -4.05 0.59 -14.24
C SER A 141 -4.69 -0.34 -15.25
N ILE A 142 -4.89 0.17 -16.45
CA ILE A 142 -5.35 -0.60 -17.60
C ILE A 142 -4.15 -0.83 -18.51
N LEU A 143 -3.85 -2.10 -18.77
CA LEU A 143 -2.72 -2.51 -19.60
C LEU A 143 -3.20 -3.34 -20.77
N GLU A 144 -2.52 -3.22 -21.90
CA GLU A 144 -2.61 -4.12 -23.02
C GLU A 144 -1.39 -5.04 -23.04
N ILE A 145 -1.62 -6.34 -23.17
CA ILE A 145 -0.60 -7.37 -23.25
C ILE A 145 -0.72 -8.03 -24.62
N GLY A 146 0.37 -8.06 -25.38
CA GLY A 146 0.38 -8.73 -26.67
C GLY A 146 1.81 -9.03 -27.14
N ASP A 147 2.05 -10.25 -27.60
CA ASP A 147 3.33 -10.69 -28.19
C ASP A 147 4.59 -10.36 -27.34
N GLY A 148 4.45 -10.49 -26.00
CA GLY A 148 5.53 -10.15 -25.07
C GLY A 148 5.68 -8.66 -24.78
N VAL A 149 4.81 -7.79 -25.34
CA VAL A 149 4.78 -6.35 -25.08
C VAL A 149 3.73 -6.07 -24.00
N PHE A 150 4.11 -5.25 -23.02
CA PHE A 150 3.25 -4.78 -21.93
C PHE A 150 3.16 -3.25 -22.01
N GLU A 151 1.99 -2.73 -22.33
CA GLU A 151 1.74 -1.31 -22.51
C GLU A 151 0.70 -0.79 -21.51
N VAL A 152 1.03 0.26 -20.74
CA VAL A 152 0.08 0.95 -19.87
C VAL A 152 -0.76 1.92 -20.70
N LYS A 153 -2.07 1.67 -20.80
CA LYS A 153 -3.02 2.53 -21.53
C LYS A 153 -3.51 3.70 -20.69
N SER A 154 -3.73 3.47 -19.40
CA SER A 154 -4.14 4.49 -18.45
C SER A 154 -3.86 4.06 -17.02
N THR A 155 -3.73 5.04 -16.14
CA THR A 155 -3.63 4.82 -14.69
C THR A 155 -4.39 5.90 -13.94
N ASN A 156 -4.95 5.54 -12.79
CA ASN A 156 -5.59 6.46 -11.85
C ASN A 156 -5.47 5.90 -10.44
N GLY A 157 -5.81 6.67 -9.42
CA GLY A 157 -5.74 6.18 -8.04
C GLY A 157 -6.05 7.22 -6.99
N ASP A 158 -5.86 6.82 -5.73
CA ASP A 158 -5.99 7.69 -4.56
C ASP A 158 -4.84 7.41 -3.59
N THR A 159 -4.02 8.42 -3.33
CA THR A 159 -2.86 8.33 -2.44
C THR A 159 -3.24 8.27 -0.95
N HIS A 160 -4.52 8.43 -0.62
CA HIS A 160 -5.07 8.37 0.72
C HIS A 160 -6.22 7.36 0.81
N LEU A 161 -6.09 6.26 0.09
CA LEU A 161 -6.99 5.12 0.14
C LEU A 161 -6.15 3.85 0.24
N GLY A 162 -5.90 3.38 1.43
CA GLY A 162 -5.13 2.18 1.70
C GLY A 162 -5.45 1.61 3.08
N GLY A 163 -4.86 0.46 3.41
CA GLY A 163 -5.10 -0.27 4.65
C GLY A 163 -5.03 0.58 5.91
N GLU A 164 -4.15 1.60 5.94
CA GLU A 164 -4.04 2.53 7.07
C GLU A 164 -5.30 3.41 7.24
N ASP A 165 -5.96 3.79 6.15
CA ASP A 165 -7.21 4.57 6.21
C ASP A 165 -8.37 3.70 6.71
N PHE A 166 -8.36 2.41 6.37
CA PHE A 166 -9.29 1.43 6.92
C PHE A 166 -9.05 1.19 8.42
N ASP A 167 -7.80 1.05 8.84
CA ASP A 167 -7.43 0.93 10.25
C ASP A 167 -7.92 2.14 11.05
N LEU A 168 -7.78 3.35 10.50
CA LEU A 168 -8.25 4.57 11.15
C LEU A 168 -9.78 4.55 11.39
N GLN A 169 -10.57 4.03 10.45
CA GLN A 169 -12.02 3.87 10.66
C GLN A 169 -12.32 2.87 11.79
N ILE A 170 -11.58 1.76 11.85
CA ILE A 170 -11.72 0.78 12.93
C ILE A 170 -11.31 1.41 14.27
N ILE A 171 -10.21 2.13 14.34
CA ILE A 171 -9.77 2.87 15.54
C ILE A 171 -10.87 3.82 16.01
N ASN A 172 -11.44 4.61 15.10
CA ASN A 172 -12.51 5.54 15.41
C ASN A 172 -13.74 4.83 15.97
N TYR A 173 -14.11 3.69 15.38
CA TYR A 173 -15.20 2.86 15.88
C TYR A 173 -14.92 2.33 17.29
N LEU A 174 -13.76 1.71 17.51
CA LEU A 174 -13.38 1.15 18.83
C LEU A 174 -13.32 2.24 19.91
N ALA A 175 -12.74 3.40 19.59
CA ALA A 175 -12.65 4.54 20.49
C ALA A 175 -14.05 5.10 20.83
N ALA A 176 -14.95 5.16 19.85
CA ALA A 176 -16.31 5.62 20.06
C ALA A 176 -17.11 4.67 20.96
N GLU A 177 -16.99 3.35 20.74
CA GLU A 177 -17.64 2.34 21.60
C GLU A 177 -17.11 2.43 23.05
N PHE A 178 -15.78 2.50 23.23
CA PHE A 178 -15.18 2.64 24.56
C PHE A 178 -15.64 3.92 25.27
N LYS A 179 -15.75 5.03 24.54
CA LYS A 179 -16.16 6.32 25.09
C LYS A 179 -17.61 6.32 25.61
N LYS A 180 -18.50 5.50 25.01
CA LYS A 180 -19.89 5.37 25.47
C LYS A 180 -19.96 4.89 26.93
N ASP A 181 -19.11 3.92 27.26
CA ASP A 181 -19.15 3.25 28.57
C ASP A 181 -18.26 3.93 29.62
N ASN A 182 -17.18 4.59 29.18
CA ASN A 182 -16.14 5.10 30.07
C ASN A 182 -16.00 6.64 30.05
N ALA A 183 -16.67 7.35 29.15
CA ALA A 183 -16.56 8.79 28.92
C ALA A 183 -15.12 9.28 28.60
N ILE A 184 -14.22 8.38 28.22
CA ILE A 184 -12.80 8.64 27.91
C ILE A 184 -12.57 8.43 26.40
N ASP A 185 -11.93 9.40 25.74
CA ASP A 185 -11.51 9.28 24.35
C ASP A 185 -10.06 8.75 24.29
N LEU A 186 -9.91 7.47 23.97
CA LEU A 186 -8.60 6.80 23.90
C LEU A 186 -7.65 7.41 22.85
N ARG A 187 -8.16 8.15 21.89
CA ARG A 187 -7.36 8.79 20.84
C ARG A 187 -6.53 9.97 21.36
N GLN A 188 -6.82 10.47 22.54
CA GLN A 188 -6.07 11.54 23.21
C GLN A 188 -4.81 11.01 23.93
N ASP A 189 -4.72 9.71 24.17
CA ASP A 189 -3.56 9.04 24.74
C ASP A 189 -2.75 8.35 23.63
N LYS A 190 -1.50 8.80 23.44
CA LYS A 190 -0.62 8.27 22.38
C LYS A 190 -0.32 6.78 22.53
N LEU A 191 -0.20 6.29 23.77
CA LEU A 191 0.06 4.85 24.00
C LEU A 191 -1.19 4.02 23.73
N ALA A 192 -2.36 4.50 24.18
CA ALA A 192 -3.63 3.85 23.87
C ALA A 192 -3.90 3.84 22.35
N LEU A 193 -3.64 4.98 21.67
CA LEU A 193 -3.80 5.09 20.23
C LEU A 193 -2.89 4.10 19.46
N GLN A 194 -1.64 3.91 19.87
CA GLN A 194 -0.74 2.95 19.26
C GLN A 194 -1.26 1.51 19.42
N ARG A 195 -1.73 1.16 20.62
CA ARG A 195 -2.32 -0.16 20.88
C ARG A 195 -3.62 -0.39 20.10
N LEU A 196 -4.45 0.66 19.96
CA LEU A 196 -5.63 0.61 19.10
C LEU A 196 -5.27 0.38 17.63
N LYS A 197 -4.20 1.03 17.13
CA LYS A 197 -3.73 0.84 15.75
C LYS A 197 -3.34 -0.61 15.48
N GLU A 198 -2.50 -1.19 16.34
CA GLU A 198 -2.07 -2.58 16.23
C GLU A 198 -3.26 -3.57 16.29
N ALA A 199 -4.20 -3.32 17.21
CA ALA A 199 -5.38 -4.15 17.35
C ALA A 199 -6.37 -4.02 16.18
N ALA A 200 -6.52 -2.81 15.63
CA ALA A 200 -7.38 -2.55 14.46
C ALA A 200 -6.85 -3.27 13.21
N GLU A 201 -5.55 -3.16 12.94
CA GLU A 201 -4.91 -3.85 11.83
C GLU A 201 -5.03 -5.37 11.96
N LYS A 202 -4.76 -5.91 13.16
CA LYS A 202 -4.91 -7.34 13.45
C LYS A 202 -6.35 -7.80 13.21
N ALA A 203 -7.33 -7.09 13.74
CA ALA A 203 -8.75 -7.43 13.58
C ALA A 203 -9.18 -7.37 12.10
N LYS A 204 -8.71 -6.35 11.34
CA LYS A 204 -8.94 -6.25 9.89
C LYS A 204 -8.43 -7.49 9.16
N ILE A 205 -7.21 -7.92 9.45
CA ILE A 205 -6.58 -9.10 8.82
C ILE A 205 -7.36 -10.37 9.19
N GLU A 206 -7.67 -10.59 10.47
CA GLU A 206 -8.41 -11.76 10.92
C GLU A 206 -9.80 -11.87 10.29
N LEU A 207 -10.51 -10.74 10.12
CA LEU A 207 -11.84 -10.69 9.54
C LEU A 207 -11.86 -10.91 8.01
N SER A 208 -10.70 -10.98 7.35
CA SER A 208 -10.63 -11.43 5.97
C SER A 208 -10.87 -12.94 5.83
N SER A 209 -10.57 -13.73 6.86
CA SER A 209 -10.79 -15.18 6.89
C SER A 209 -11.86 -15.62 7.87
N SER A 210 -12.06 -14.90 8.97
CA SER A 210 -13.05 -15.19 10.02
C SER A 210 -14.28 -14.30 9.91
N THR A 211 -15.42 -14.77 10.43
CA THR A 211 -16.66 -13.97 10.47
C THR A 211 -16.77 -13.08 11.70
N GLU A 212 -15.98 -13.36 12.74
CA GLU A 212 -15.94 -12.59 13.99
C GLU A 212 -14.54 -12.68 14.60
N THR A 213 -14.13 -11.61 15.29
CA THR A 213 -12.91 -11.57 16.11
C THR A 213 -13.19 -10.77 17.39
N GLU A 214 -12.32 -10.91 18.39
CA GLU A 214 -12.37 -10.14 19.63
C GLU A 214 -11.15 -9.22 19.73
N VAL A 215 -11.41 -7.92 19.88
CA VAL A 215 -10.39 -6.92 20.22
C VAL A 215 -10.33 -6.84 21.75
N ASN A 216 -9.24 -7.32 22.34
CA ASN A 216 -9.03 -7.33 23.78
C ASN A 216 -7.74 -6.57 24.13
N LEU A 217 -7.91 -5.40 24.76
CA LEU A 217 -6.80 -4.52 25.18
C LEU A 217 -6.91 -4.27 26.70
N PRO A 218 -6.36 -5.16 27.52
CA PRO A 218 -6.35 -4.98 28.97
C PRO A 218 -5.49 -3.77 29.35
N PHE A 219 -5.88 -3.06 30.41
CA PHE A 219 -5.17 -1.89 30.94
C PHE A 219 -4.89 -0.85 29.84
N ILE A 220 -5.91 -0.54 29.02
CA ILE A 220 -5.76 0.40 27.89
C ILE A 220 -5.59 1.84 28.40
N THR A 221 -6.22 2.18 29.51
CA THR A 221 -6.12 3.45 30.23
C THR A 221 -6.54 3.28 31.68
N ALA A 222 -6.50 4.35 32.47
CA ALA A 222 -6.98 4.40 33.84
C ALA A 222 -7.61 5.75 34.17
N ASP A 223 -8.56 5.76 35.09
CA ASP A 223 -9.14 6.96 35.72
C ASP A 223 -9.12 6.84 37.24
N GLN A 224 -9.82 7.75 37.93
CA GLN A 224 -9.92 7.75 39.41
C GLN A 224 -10.55 6.46 39.96
N SER A 225 -11.35 5.74 39.18
CA SER A 225 -11.97 4.46 39.58
C SER A 225 -11.07 3.25 39.34
N GLY A 226 -9.88 3.45 38.76
CA GLY A 226 -8.90 2.40 38.51
C GLY A 226 -8.66 2.11 37.01
N PRO A 227 -8.01 0.97 36.72
CA PRO A 227 -7.69 0.59 35.34
C PRO A 227 -8.95 0.28 34.54
N LYS A 228 -8.87 0.60 33.23
CA LYS A 228 -9.92 0.33 32.25
C LYS A 228 -9.41 -0.63 31.18
N HIS A 229 -10.33 -1.46 30.69
CA HIS A 229 -10.05 -2.47 29.67
C HIS A 229 -10.99 -2.25 28.51
N LEU A 230 -10.49 -2.50 27.26
CA LEU A 230 -11.34 -2.54 26.09
C LEU A 230 -11.49 -3.99 25.66
N THR A 231 -12.73 -4.48 25.59
CA THR A 231 -13.05 -5.79 25.04
C THR A 231 -14.28 -5.62 24.14
N ILE A 232 -14.07 -5.78 22.84
CA ILE A 232 -15.12 -5.60 21.82
C ILE A 232 -15.09 -6.76 20.85
N LYS A 233 -16.23 -7.42 20.68
CA LYS A 233 -16.44 -8.37 19.60
C LYS A 233 -16.76 -7.61 18.32
N LEU A 234 -16.02 -7.89 17.26
CA LEU A 234 -16.15 -7.26 15.95
C LEU A 234 -16.49 -8.34 14.92
N SER A 235 -17.67 -8.24 14.32
CA SER A 235 -18.04 -9.12 13.20
C SER A 235 -17.56 -8.53 11.86
N ARG A 236 -17.37 -9.41 10.87
CA ARG A 236 -17.08 -8.99 9.49
C ARG A 236 -18.16 -8.05 8.97
N ALA A 237 -19.44 -8.33 9.18
CA ALA A 237 -20.55 -7.48 8.76
C ALA A 237 -20.44 -6.06 9.36
N LYS A 238 -20.04 -5.96 10.65
CA LYS A 238 -19.84 -4.67 11.29
C LYS A 238 -18.63 -3.95 10.71
N LEU A 239 -17.53 -4.65 10.47
CA LEU A 239 -16.37 -4.10 9.79
C LEU A 239 -16.76 -3.54 8.43
N GLU A 240 -17.43 -4.33 7.59
CA GLU A 240 -17.88 -3.92 6.25
C GLU A 240 -18.79 -2.68 6.29
N ALA A 241 -19.64 -2.57 7.31
CA ALA A 241 -20.47 -1.37 7.51
C ALA A 241 -19.63 -0.12 7.87
N VAL A 242 -18.55 -0.29 8.62
CA VAL A 242 -17.64 0.81 9.04
C VAL A 242 -16.77 1.31 7.89
N ILE A 243 -16.34 0.40 7.00
CA ILE A 243 -15.34 0.70 5.96
C ILE A 243 -15.92 0.78 4.54
N GLY A 244 -17.19 0.44 4.36
CA GLY A 244 -17.81 0.30 3.03
C GLY A 244 -17.66 1.53 2.14
N ASP A 245 -17.77 2.73 2.71
CA ASP A 245 -17.60 3.98 1.98
C ASP A 245 -16.17 4.15 1.43
N LEU A 246 -15.15 3.67 2.16
CA LEU A 246 -13.77 3.70 1.68
C LEU A 246 -13.58 2.74 0.48
N ILE A 247 -14.15 1.54 0.55
CA ILE A 247 -14.08 0.59 -0.57
C ILE A 247 -14.75 1.19 -1.81
N ASN A 248 -15.92 1.81 -1.65
CA ASN A 248 -16.65 2.41 -2.75
C ASN A 248 -15.90 3.60 -3.40
N LYS A 249 -15.03 4.30 -2.66
CA LYS A 249 -14.19 5.37 -3.22
C LYS A 249 -13.25 4.87 -4.32
N SER A 250 -12.86 3.60 -4.32
CA SER A 250 -12.00 3.02 -5.36
C SER A 250 -12.67 2.94 -6.73
N ILE A 251 -14.00 2.96 -6.78
CA ILE A 251 -14.76 2.80 -8.04
C ILE A 251 -14.58 4.01 -8.96
N LYS A 252 -14.57 5.23 -8.41
CA LYS A 252 -14.42 6.43 -9.22
C LYS A 252 -13.09 6.49 -10.00
N PRO A 253 -11.94 6.19 -9.40
CA PRO A 253 -10.69 6.02 -10.16
C PRO A 253 -10.78 4.93 -11.24
N CYS A 254 -11.46 3.79 -10.97
CA CYS A 254 -11.65 2.74 -11.97
C CYS A 254 -12.44 3.23 -13.19
N GLU A 255 -13.54 3.97 -12.96
CA GLU A 255 -14.33 4.59 -14.05
C GLU A 255 -13.47 5.57 -14.88
N THR A 256 -12.66 6.37 -14.20
CA THR A 256 -11.77 7.34 -14.85
C THR A 256 -10.70 6.65 -15.69
N ALA A 257 -10.03 5.63 -15.16
CA ALA A 257 -9.02 4.88 -15.89
C ALA A 257 -9.60 4.18 -17.13
N LEU A 258 -10.78 3.57 -17.02
CA LEU A 258 -11.46 2.98 -18.19
C LEU A 258 -11.79 4.03 -19.25
N LYS A 259 -12.32 5.18 -18.84
CA LYS A 259 -12.63 6.28 -19.75
C LYS A 259 -11.40 6.80 -20.48
N ASP A 260 -10.29 6.98 -19.75
CA ASP A 260 -9.03 7.49 -20.29
C ASP A 260 -8.39 6.49 -21.25
N ALA A 261 -8.57 5.18 -21.01
CA ALA A 261 -8.20 4.12 -21.95
C ALA A 261 -9.16 3.98 -23.15
N GLY A 262 -10.30 4.65 -23.16
CA GLY A 262 -11.32 4.51 -24.19
C GLY A 262 -12.09 3.17 -24.14
N LEU A 263 -12.13 2.53 -22.98
CA LEU A 263 -12.67 1.19 -22.76
C LEU A 263 -13.86 1.20 -21.80
N LYS A 264 -14.62 0.11 -21.83
CA LYS A 264 -15.67 -0.22 -20.86
C LYS A 264 -15.21 -1.37 -19.96
N ALA A 265 -15.86 -1.56 -18.84
CA ALA A 265 -15.56 -2.69 -17.93
C ALA A 265 -15.71 -4.06 -18.64
N SER A 266 -16.62 -4.18 -19.62
CA SER A 266 -16.81 -5.39 -20.43
C SER A 266 -15.62 -5.72 -21.35
N ASP A 267 -14.81 -4.72 -21.70
CA ASP A 267 -13.68 -4.86 -22.63
C ASP A 267 -12.42 -5.37 -21.92
N ILE A 268 -12.43 -5.43 -20.58
CA ILE A 268 -11.35 -5.98 -19.78
C ILE A 268 -11.42 -7.51 -19.81
N ASP A 269 -10.35 -8.17 -20.22
CA ASP A 269 -10.28 -9.63 -20.26
C ASP A 269 -10.05 -10.24 -18.87
N ASP A 270 -9.10 -9.71 -18.13
CA ASP A 270 -8.77 -10.17 -16.78
C ASP A 270 -8.63 -8.98 -15.79
N VAL A 271 -8.97 -9.22 -14.53
CA VAL A 271 -8.76 -8.26 -13.43
C VAL A 271 -7.81 -8.89 -12.43
N LEU A 272 -6.65 -8.29 -12.23
CA LEU A 272 -5.67 -8.71 -11.25
C LEU A 272 -5.85 -7.95 -9.95
N LEU A 273 -5.85 -8.68 -8.84
CA LEU A 273 -5.88 -8.10 -7.50
C LEU A 273 -4.46 -8.06 -6.94
N VAL A 274 -4.02 -6.88 -6.56
CA VAL A 274 -2.70 -6.60 -5.98
C VAL A 274 -2.88 -5.85 -4.66
N GLY A 275 -1.96 -6.10 -3.72
CA GLY A 275 -1.99 -5.52 -2.40
C GLY A 275 -2.81 -6.30 -1.38
N GLY A 276 -2.36 -6.29 -0.13
CA GLY A 276 -2.93 -7.10 0.95
C GLY A 276 -4.40 -6.82 1.25
N MET A 277 -4.87 -5.58 1.03
CA MET A 277 -6.27 -5.20 1.22
C MET A 277 -7.23 -5.89 0.24
N THR A 278 -6.75 -6.36 -0.90
CA THR A 278 -7.58 -7.12 -1.87
C THR A 278 -7.94 -8.53 -1.39
N ARG A 279 -7.36 -8.99 -0.28
CA ARG A 279 -7.78 -10.24 0.38
C ARG A 279 -9.14 -10.11 1.07
N MET A 280 -9.59 -8.90 1.34
CA MET A 280 -10.86 -8.63 2.01
C MET A 280 -12.05 -9.06 1.12
N PRO A 281 -12.97 -9.91 1.62
CA PRO A 281 -14.09 -10.41 0.82
C PRO A 281 -14.94 -9.30 0.19
N LYS A 282 -15.18 -8.20 0.93
CA LYS A 282 -15.97 -7.07 0.42
C LYS A 282 -15.27 -6.32 -0.73
N VAL A 283 -13.96 -6.24 -0.72
CA VAL A 283 -13.19 -5.66 -1.84
C VAL A 283 -13.35 -6.54 -3.09
N ILE A 284 -13.20 -7.85 -2.94
CA ILE A 284 -13.39 -8.80 -4.06
C ILE A 284 -14.80 -8.69 -4.64
N GLU A 285 -15.83 -8.62 -3.79
CA GLU A 285 -17.22 -8.46 -4.19
C GLU A 285 -17.45 -7.16 -5.00
N VAL A 286 -16.94 -6.03 -4.51
CA VAL A 286 -17.09 -4.73 -5.17
C VAL A 286 -16.40 -4.72 -6.52
N VAL A 287 -15.19 -5.25 -6.61
CA VAL A 287 -14.43 -5.37 -7.87
C VAL A 287 -15.15 -6.28 -8.87
N LYS A 288 -15.62 -7.46 -8.40
CA LYS A 288 -16.42 -8.37 -9.22
C LYS A 288 -17.66 -7.70 -9.79
N ASN A 289 -18.41 -6.98 -8.97
CA ASN A 289 -19.62 -6.30 -9.37
C ASN A 289 -19.34 -5.18 -10.38
N PHE A 290 -18.25 -4.43 -10.21
CA PHE A 290 -17.88 -3.34 -11.09
C PHE A 290 -17.43 -3.83 -12.47
N PHE A 291 -16.55 -4.83 -12.54
CA PHE A 291 -16.05 -5.37 -13.82
C PHE A 291 -16.96 -6.45 -14.42
N GLY A 292 -17.96 -6.93 -13.68
CA GLY A 292 -18.89 -7.97 -14.15
C GLY A 292 -18.24 -9.36 -14.29
N LYS A 293 -17.12 -9.60 -13.66
CA LYS A 293 -16.36 -10.86 -13.71
C LYS A 293 -15.58 -11.15 -12.43
N GLU A 294 -15.29 -12.42 -12.18
CA GLU A 294 -14.42 -12.81 -11.08
C GLU A 294 -13.00 -12.28 -11.29
N PRO A 295 -12.41 -11.62 -10.29
CA PRO A 295 -11.00 -11.28 -10.33
C PRO A 295 -10.13 -12.54 -10.41
N ASN A 296 -9.00 -12.42 -11.11
CA ASN A 296 -8.06 -13.50 -11.25
C ASN A 296 -7.32 -13.75 -9.92
N LYS A 297 -7.32 -15.02 -9.48
CA LYS A 297 -6.71 -15.47 -8.21
C LYS A 297 -5.44 -16.30 -8.43
N SER A 298 -4.89 -16.33 -9.64
CA SER A 298 -3.70 -17.13 -9.95
C SER A 298 -2.39 -16.53 -9.45
N VAL A 299 -2.40 -15.26 -9.04
CA VAL A 299 -1.23 -14.59 -8.49
C VAL A 299 -1.43 -14.29 -7.01
N ASN A 300 -0.34 -14.34 -6.23
CA ASN A 300 -0.37 -13.91 -4.84
C ASN A 300 -0.36 -12.37 -4.79
N PRO A 301 -1.39 -11.71 -4.25
CA PRO A 301 -1.49 -10.26 -4.26
C PRO A 301 -0.38 -9.56 -3.44
N ASP A 302 0.27 -10.26 -2.50
CA ASP A 302 1.36 -9.69 -1.69
C ASP A 302 2.73 -9.81 -2.37
N GLU A 303 2.89 -10.75 -3.33
CA GLU A 303 4.19 -11.11 -3.91
C GLU A 303 4.31 -10.79 -5.39
N VAL A 304 3.18 -10.59 -6.08
CA VAL A 304 3.13 -10.49 -7.54
C VAL A 304 4.00 -9.36 -8.09
N VAL A 305 4.06 -8.21 -7.41
CA VAL A 305 4.88 -7.06 -7.83
C VAL A 305 6.37 -7.41 -7.70
N ALA A 306 6.78 -8.01 -6.59
CA ALA A 306 8.16 -8.44 -6.38
C ALA A 306 8.59 -9.50 -7.40
N SER A 307 7.70 -10.44 -7.71
CA SER A 307 7.93 -11.47 -8.75
C SER A 307 8.13 -10.82 -10.12
N GLY A 308 7.30 -9.82 -10.49
CA GLY A 308 7.47 -9.08 -11.73
C GLY A 308 8.76 -8.27 -11.79
N ALA A 309 9.16 -7.65 -10.67
CA ALA A 309 10.45 -6.96 -10.56
C ALA A 309 11.63 -7.93 -10.75
N ALA A 310 11.54 -9.14 -10.20
CA ALA A 310 12.55 -10.19 -10.40
C ALA A 310 12.63 -10.63 -11.85
N ILE A 311 11.50 -10.82 -12.54
CA ILE A 311 11.45 -11.12 -13.96
C ILE A 311 12.12 -9.99 -14.77
N GLN A 312 11.84 -8.73 -14.47
CA GLN A 312 12.51 -7.59 -15.12
C GLN A 312 14.02 -7.62 -14.88
N GLY A 313 14.47 -8.00 -13.70
CA GLY A 313 15.91 -8.24 -13.42
C GLY A 313 16.49 -9.28 -14.36
N GLY A 314 15.83 -10.42 -14.55
CA GLY A 314 16.21 -11.45 -15.50
C GLY A 314 16.23 -10.99 -16.96
N VAL A 315 15.29 -10.12 -17.35
CA VAL A 315 15.28 -9.50 -18.70
C VAL A 315 16.51 -8.62 -18.88
N LEU A 316 16.86 -7.79 -17.89
CA LEU A 316 18.04 -6.90 -17.96
C LEU A 316 19.37 -7.67 -17.98
N GLN A 317 19.43 -8.86 -17.39
CA GLN A 317 20.59 -9.73 -17.41
C GLN A 317 20.65 -10.65 -18.63
N GLY A 318 19.57 -10.70 -19.42
CA GLY A 318 19.46 -11.56 -20.62
C GLY A 318 19.04 -13.00 -20.36
N ASP A 319 18.65 -13.31 -19.11
CA ASP A 319 18.17 -14.65 -18.72
C ASP A 319 16.72 -14.88 -19.19
N VAL A 320 15.92 -13.82 -19.23
CA VAL A 320 14.55 -13.81 -19.78
C VAL A 320 14.56 -13.08 -21.12
N LYS A 321 14.04 -13.73 -22.17
CA LYS A 321 14.01 -13.20 -23.55
C LYS A 321 12.57 -12.94 -23.98
N ASP A 322 12.43 -12.15 -25.05
CA ASP A 322 11.14 -11.90 -25.73
C ASP A 322 10.11 -11.17 -24.88
N VAL A 323 10.58 -10.28 -23.99
CA VAL A 323 9.74 -9.40 -23.14
C VAL A 323 10.16 -7.96 -23.32
N LEU A 324 9.19 -7.08 -23.59
CA LEU A 324 9.36 -5.64 -23.70
C LEU A 324 8.35 -4.91 -22.81
N LEU A 325 8.85 -4.09 -21.92
CA LEU A 325 8.01 -3.17 -21.12
C LEU A 325 8.01 -1.79 -21.76
N LEU A 326 6.81 -1.28 -22.02
CA LEU A 326 6.55 0.10 -22.44
C LEU A 326 5.79 0.79 -21.29
N ASP A 327 6.52 1.53 -20.46
CA ASP A 327 6.02 2.31 -19.31
C ASP A 327 5.89 3.80 -19.67
#